data_4207c7cd6905035a1e46930067940b93
#
_entry.id   4207c7cd6905035a1e46930067940b93
#
_cell.length_a   1.000
_cell.length_b   1.000
_cell.length_c   1.000
_cell.angle_alpha   90.00
_cell.angle_beta   90.00
_cell.angle_gamma   90.00
#
_symmetry.space_group_name_H-M   'P 1'
#
loop_
_entity.id
_entity.type
_entity.pdbx_description
1 polymer ?
#
loop_
_entity_poly.entity_id
_entity_poly.type
_entity_poly.pdbx_seq_one_letter_code
_entity_poly.pdbx_strand_id
1 'polypeptide(L)'
;HISVDASSSMGGEKWEKTMTNVVALCKAVDMISNLNVQVTFRCTQDNKPYIVMAYDSRVDKFSKVKQMFPGLTPRGTTPEGLCFEAIMKEFVPINNDLDSYFLNLSDGQPYFPGQNFYYGGATAETHTNKMVKMIESMGIQTLAYFVTDWEINEDSSDARAFKRMYGKGAKMIDVKNVNQITKTMNQLFLQK
;
A
#
# COMPACT_ATOMS: atom_id res chain seq x y z
N HIS A 1 4.21 -7.01 3.84
CA HIS A 1 4.47 -5.58 3.79
C HIS A 1 3.24 -4.80 3.37
N ILE A 2 2.81 -3.82 4.16
CA ILE A 2 1.70 -2.92 3.84
C ILE A 2 2.28 -1.57 3.39
N SER A 3 1.99 -1.15 2.16
CA SER A 3 2.38 0.14 1.61
C SER A 3 1.14 1.02 1.44
N VAL A 4 1.07 2.10 2.19
CA VAL A 4 -0.08 3.01 2.24
C VAL A 4 0.24 4.29 1.50
N ASP A 5 -0.60 4.66 0.57
CA ASP A 5 -0.59 5.98 -0.04
C ASP A 5 -0.98 7.03 1.00
N ALA A 6 -0.11 8.00 1.20
CA ALA A 6 -0.35 9.16 2.06
C ALA A 6 -0.30 10.46 1.25
N SER A 7 -0.70 10.39 -0.04
CA SER A 7 -0.87 11.60 -0.86
C SER A 7 -2.09 12.40 -0.43
N SER A 8 -2.15 13.67 -0.83
CA SER A 8 -3.23 14.58 -0.45
C SER A 8 -4.62 14.10 -0.85
N SER A 9 -4.74 13.34 -1.94
CA SER A 9 -6.01 12.77 -2.42
C SER A 9 -6.61 11.73 -1.47
N MET A 10 -5.79 11.08 -0.65
CA MET A 10 -6.24 10.16 0.39
C MET A 10 -6.92 10.86 1.59
N GLY A 11 -6.93 12.19 1.65
CA GLY A 11 -7.50 12.95 2.77
C GLY A 11 -8.97 12.66 3.05
N GLY A 12 -9.43 13.01 4.27
CA GLY A 12 -10.81 12.81 4.71
C GLY A 12 -11.14 11.36 5.05
N GLU A 13 -12.34 10.91 4.67
CA GLU A 13 -12.85 9.60 5.05
C GLU A 13 -12.00 8.44 4.54
N LYS A 14 -11.40 8.56 3.35
CA LYS A 14 -10.45 7.56 2.81
C LYS A 14 -9.29 7.32 3.77
N TRP A 15 -8.69 8.39 4.26
CA TRP A 15 -7.58 8.31 5.22
C TRP A 15 -8.00 7.68 6.54
N GLU A 16 -9.07 8.18 7.14
CA GLU A 16 -9.56 7.69 8.43
C GLU A 16 -9.89 6.20 8.40
N LYS A 17 -10.61 5.74 7.36
CA LYS A 17 -10.97 4.34 7.19
C LYS A 17 -9.75 3.47 6.89
N THR A 18 -8.85 3.93 6.01
CA THR A 18 -7.61 3.21 5.71
C THR A 18 -6.75 3.06 6.96
N MET A 19 -6.54 4.14 7.71
CA MET A 19 -5.76 4.11 8.95
C MET A 19 -6.37 3.19 10.01
N THR A 20 -7.69 3.22 10.18
CA THR A 20 -8.39 2.31 11.09
C THR A 20 -8.11 0.86 10.76
N ASN A 21 -8.15 0.48 9.48
CA ASN A 21 -7.86 -0.89 9.06
C ASN A 21 -6.38 -1.27 9.21
N VAL A 22 -5.46 -0.36 8.88
CA VAL A 22 -4.02 -0.61 9.06
C VAL A 22 -3.69 -0.80 10.55
N VAL A 23 -4.26 0.04 11.43
CA VAL A 23 -4.10 -0.12 12.89
C VAL A 23 -4.68 -1.45 13.38
N ALA A 24 -5.85 -1.84 12.88
CA ALA A 24 -6.47 -3.12 13.23
C ALA A 24 -5.62 -4.31 12.79
N LEU A 25 -5.02 -4.26 11.59
CA LEU A 25 -4.09 -5.27 11.10
C LEU A 25 -2.83 -5.34 11.97
N CYS A 26 -2.22 -4.19 12.30
CA CYS A 26 -1.07 -4.16 13.21
C CYS A 26 -1.41 -4.76 14.58
N LYS A 27 -2.63 -4.48 15.10
CA LYS A 27 -3.08 -5.05 16.37
C LYS A 27 -3.31 -6.56 16.28
N ALA A 28 -3.89 -7.04 15.18
CA ALA A 28 -4.09 -8.47 14.96
C ALA A 28 -2.74 -9.21 14.92
N VAL A 29 -1.75 -8.66 14.20
CA VAL A 29 -0.40 -9.23 14.14
C VAL A 29 0.30 -9.24 15.52
N ASP A 30 0.13 -8.20 16.33
CA ASP A 30 0.65 -8.13 17.71
C ASP A 30 0.13 -9.29 18.62
N MET A 31 -0.97 -9.93 18.20
CA MET A 31 -1.61 -11.04 18.93
C MET A 31 -1.27 -12.42 18.34
N ILE A 32 -0.58 -12.50 17.23
CA ILE A 32 -0.32 -13.73 16.48
C ILE A 32 1.20 -13.93 16.35
N SER A 33 1.73 -14.99 16.95
CA SER A 33 3.18 -15.20 17.06
C SER A 33 3.91 -15.55 15.75
N ASN A 34 3.21 -16.08 14.75
CA ASN A 34 3.79 -16.54 13.48
C ASN A 34 3.50 -15.59 12.31
N LEU A 35 3.06 -14.39 12.58
CA LEU A 35 2.76 -13.38 11.59
C LEU A 35 3.57 -12.11 11.84
N ASN A 36 4.20 -11.58 10.80
CA ASN A 36 4.93 -10.32 10.87
C ASN A 36 4.33 -9.30 9.90
N VAL A 37 4.37 -8.02 10.26
CA VAL A 37 3.94 -6.93 9.40
C VAL A 37 4.96 -5.78 9.42
N GLN A 38 5.26 -5.26 8.22
CA GLN A 38 5.91 -3.97 8.03
C GLN A 38 4.89 -3.00 7.44
N VAL A 39 4.85 -1.76 7.92
CA VAL A 39 3.96 -0.72 7.39
C VAL A 39 4.78 0.48 6.96
N THR A 40 4.64 0.85 5.70
CA THR A 40 5.20 2.06 5.12
C THR A 40 4.11 3.01 4.66
N PHE A 41 4.35 4.31 4.82
CA PHE A 41 3.56 5.38 4.21
C PHE A 41 4.41 6.08 3.16
N ARG A 42 3.82 6.34 1.99
CA ARG A 42 4.50 7.02 0.88
C ARG A 42 3.74 8.25 0.44
N CYS A 43 4.47 9.30 0.14
CA CYS A 43 3.97 10.57 -0.41
C CYS A 43 5.11 11.33 -1.09
N THR A 44 4.92 12.59 -1.40
CA THR A 44 6.03 13.49 -1.72
C THR A 44 6.21 14.53 -0.64
N GLN A 45 7.47 14.87 -0.36
CA GLN A 45 7.85 15.95 0.53
C GLN A 45 9.07 16.67 -0.07
N ASP A 46 9.05 18.02 -0.04
CA ASP A 46 10.14 18.87 -0.56
C ASP A 46 10.54 18.49 -2.00
N ASN A 47 9.54 18.26 -2.86
CA ASN A 47 9.72 17.81 -4.25
C ASN A 47 10.55 16.51 -4.40
N LYS A 48 10.44 15.61 -3.45
CA LYS A 48 11.09 14.28 -3.48
C LYS A 48 10.09 13.19 -3.11
N PRO A 49 10.21 11.99 -3.68
CA PRO A 49 9.55 10.80 -3.13
C PRO A 49 9.97 10.60 -1.68
N TYR A 50 9.01 10.35 -0.83
CA TYR A 50 9.22 10.21 0.61
C TYR A 50 8.50 8.97 1.13
N ILE A 51 9.23 8.17 1.92
CA ILE A 51 8.72 6.94 2.53
C ILE A 51 9.00 7.01 4.03
N VAL A 52 7.99 6.70 4.81
CA VAL A 52 8.12 6.51 6.25
C VAL A 52 7.96 5.03 6.55
N MET A 53 8.99 4.37 7.08
CA MET A 53 8.88 3.07 7.73
C MET A 53 8.26 3.29 9.11
N ALA A 54 6.95 3.15 9.19
CA ALA A 54 6.19 3.54 10.37
C ALA A 54 6.14 2.44 11.44
N TYR A 55 6.12 1.19 11.01
CA TYR A 55 6.04 0.05 11.93
C TYR A 55 6.68 -1.21 11.32
N ASP A 56 7.39 -1.93 12.14
CA ASP A 56 7.90 -3.28 11.84
C ASP A 56 7.71 -4.16 13.09
N SER A 57 6.78 -5.09 13.04
CA SER A 57 6.41 -5.93 14.18
C SER A 57 7.54 -6.81 14.71
N ARG A 58 8.62 -6.99 13.92
CA ARG A 58 9.80 -7.78 14.34
C ARG A 58 10.67 -7.04 15.36
N VAL A 59 10.62 -5.71 15.34
CA VAL A 59 11.50 -4.84 16.16
C VAL A 59 10.73 -3.82 16.98
N ASP A 60 9.51 -3.49 16.58
CA ASP A 60 8.67 -2.48 17.20
C ASP A 60 7.56 -3.12 18.04
N LYS A 61 7.24 -2.51 19.18
CA LYS A 61 6.03 -2.84 19.95
C LYS A 61 4.82 -2.11 19.38
N PHE A 62 3.62 -2.67 19.52
CA PHE A 62 2.37 -2.03 19.07
C PHE A 62 2.14 -0.62 19.64
N SER A 63 2.75 -0.30 20.80
CA SER A 63 2.73 1.05 21.35
C SER A 63 3.26 2.13 20.41
N LYS A 64 4.21 1.79 19.50
CA LYS A 64 4.71 2.71 18.47
C LYS A 64 3.60 3.11 17.49
N VAL A 65 2.73 2.17 17.10
CA VAL A 65 1.55 2.46 16.24
C VAL A 65 0.67 3.51 16.92
N LYS A 66 0.35 3.34 18.21
CA LYS A 66 -0.49 4.28 18.96
C LYS A 66 0.14 5.67 19.09
N GLN A 67 1.46 5.77 19.16
CA GLN A 67 2.18 7.03 19.30
C GLN A 67 2.40 7.75 17.97
N MET A 68 2.73 7.01 16.93
CA MET A 68 3.17 7.58 15.65
C MET A 68 2.02 7.82 14.67
N PHE A 69 1.08 6.87 14.54
CA PHE A 69 0.06 6.93 13.49
C PHE A 69 -0.89 8.13 13.59
N PRO A 70 -1.29 8.59 14.80
CA PRO A 70 -2.12 9.80 14.91
C PRO A 70 -1.48 11.07 14.37
N GLY A 71 -0.14 11.12 14.28
CA GLY A 71 0.61 12.23 13.72
C GLY A 71 0.83 12.18 12.20
N LEU A 72 0.46 11.07 11.55
CA LEU A 72 0.58 10.92 10.10
C LEU A 72 -0.60 11.58 9.39
N THR A 73 -0.31 12.43 8.43
CA THR A 73 -1.31 13.14 7.64
C THR A 73 -1.02 13.04 6.16
N PRO A 74 -2.06 12.92 5.31
CA PRO A 74 -1.90 12.91 3.86
C PRO A 74 -1.29 14.22 3.36
N ARG A 75 -0.35 14.12 2.40
CA ARG A 75 0.30 15.29 1.78
C ARG A 75 0.98 14.94 0.46
N GLY A 76 1.17 15.95 -0.38
CA GLY A 76 1.90 15.80 -1.63
C GLY A 76 1.17 14.93 -2.65
N THR A 77 1.94 14.21 -3.43
CA THR A 77 1.48 13.38 -4.54
C THR A 77 1.87 11.91 -4.38
N THR A 78 1.54 11.07 -5.35
CA THR A 78 1.70 9.60 -5.31
C THR A 78 2.89 9.15 -6.16
N PRO A 79 4.14 9.09 -5.66
CA PRO A 79 5.32 8.62 -6.40
C PRO A 79 5.42 7.08 -6.36
N GLU A 80 4.38 6.36 -6.71
CA GLU A 80 4.13 4.96 -6.36
C GLU A 80 5.24 4.00 -6.77
N GLY A 81 5.50 3.85 -8.08
CA GLY A 81 6.54 2.94 -8.56
C GLY A 81 7.95 3.32 -8.09
N LEU A 82 8.23 4.62 -7.93
CA LEU A 82 9.51 5.11 -7.39
C LEU A 82 9.69 4.67 -5.92
N CYS A 83 8.62 4.73 -5.15
CA CYS A 83 8.63 4.25 -3.78
C CYS A 83 8.74 2.72 -3.71
N PHE A 84 8.09 1.98 -4.62
CA PHE A 84 8.21 0.52 -4.67
C PHE A 84 9.64 0.07 -4.98
N GLU A 85 10.32 0.73 -5.90
CA GLU A 85 11.74 0.47 -6.18
C GLU A 85 12.61 0.63 -4.93
N ALA A 86 12.34 1.66 -4.13
CA ALA A 86 13.09 1.90 -2.90
C ALA A 86 12.79 0.87 -1.80
N ILE A 87 11.51 0.55 -1.56
CA ILE A 87 11.10 -0.34 -0.45
C ILE A 87 11.41 -1.82 -0.71
N MET A 88 11.62 -2.25 -1.95
CA MET A 88 12.03 -3.64 -2.24
C MET A 88 13.30 -4.05 -1.49
N LYS A 89 14.18 -3.11 -1.15
CA LYS A 89 15.40 -3.35 -0.38
C LYS A 89 15.13 -3.71 1.09
N GLU A 90 13.95 -3.34 1.58
CA GLU A 90 13.52 -3.56 2.97
C GLU A 90 12.70 -4.85 3.13
N PHE A 91 12.40 -5.55 2.03
CA PHE A 91 11.63 -6.79 2.11
C PHE A 91 12.42 -7.88 2.81
N VAL A 92 11.73 -8.61 3.67
CA VAL A 92 12.31 -9.80 4.30
C VAL A 92 12.63 -10.81 3.23
N PRO A 93 13.86 -11.36 3.19
CA PRO A 93 14.19 -12.44 2.27
C PRO A 93 13.22 -13.61 2.41
N ILE A 94 12.66 -14.03 1.29
CA ILE A 94 11.75 -15.17 1.26
C ILE A 94 12.54 -16.45 1.47
N ASN A 95 12.05 -17.30 2.34
CA ASN A 95 12.50 -18.68 2.46
C ASN A 95 11.30 -19.62 2.21
N ASN A 96 11.55 -20.90 2.04
CA ASN A 96 10.50 -21.88 1.71
C ASN A 96 9.44 -22.06 2.82
N ASP A 97 9.66 -21.48 4.00
CA ASP A 97 8.79 -21.62 5.17
C ASP A 97 7.88 -20.39 5.38
N LEU A 98 8.02 -19.35 4.53
CA LEU A 98 7.31 -18.08 4.69
C LEU A 98 6.51 -17.72 3.44
N ASP A 99 5.21 -17.51 3.61
CA ASP A 99 4.41 -16.79 2.62
C ASP A 99 4.56 -15.31 2.82
N SER A 100 4.86 -14.61 1.74
CA SER A 100 5.08 -13.17 1.77
C SER A 100 4.05 -12.46 0.89
N TYR A 101 3.50 -11.39 1.44
CA TYR A 101 2.48 -10.56 0.78
C TYR A 101 2.92 -9.10 0.74
N PHE A 102 2.69 -8.47 -0.39
CA PHE A 102 2.78 -7.02 -0.57
C PHE A 102 1.37 -6.46 -0.75
N LEU A 103 0.92 -5.70 0.24
CA LEU A 103 -0.39 -5.07 0.25
C LEU A 103 -0.25 -3.59 -0.06
N ASN A 104 -0.81 -3.14 -1.17
CA ASN A 104 -0.85 -1.73 -1.54
C ASN A 104 -2.24 -1.13 -1.31
N LEU A 105 -2.30 0.03 -0.66
CA LEU A 105 -3.51 0.82 -0.45
C LEU A 105 -3.31 2.20 -1.07
N SER A 106 -4.07 2.52 -2.13
CA SER A 106 -3.93 3.77 -2.89
C SER A 106 -5.27 4.20 -3.48
N ASP A 107 -5.49 5.49 -3.69
CA ASP A 107 -6.71 6.04 -4.27
C ASP A 107 -6.51 6.61 -5.67
N GLY A 108 -5.34 6.45 -6.27
CA GLY A 108 -5.07 7.16 -7.49
C GLY A 108 -4.03 6.57 -8.42
N GLN A 109 -3.78 7.36 -9.44
CA GLN A 109 -2.73 7.11 -10.40
C GLN A 109 -1.39 7.63 -9.89
N PRO A 110 -0.28 6.97 -10.24
CA PRO A 110 1.04 7.44 -9.89
C PRO A 110 1.32 8.79 -10.54
N TYR A 111 1.66 9.77 -9.71
CA TYR A 111 1.97 11.12 -10.15
C TYR A 111 3.03 11.77 -9.28
N PHE A 112 4.07 12.31 -9.92
CA PHE A 112 5.09 13.11 -9.25
C PHE A 112 5.67 14.17 -10.20
N PRO A 113 5.44 15.46 -9.94
CA PRO A 113 6.06 16.55 -10.69
C PRO A 113 7.45 16.84 -10.09
N GLY A 114 8.48 16.11 -10.51
CA GLY A 114 9.86 16.38 -10.12
C GLY A 114 10.39 17.68 -10.72
N GLN A 115 11.45 18.24 -10.16
CA GLN A 115 12.03 19.51 -10.64
C GLN A 115 12.48 19.46 -12.11
N ASN A 116 13.02 18.31 -12.56
CA ASN A 116 13.60 18.17 -13.89
C ASN A 116 13.00 17.01 -14.69
N PHE A 117 11.97 16.36 -14.18
CA PHE A 117 11.28 15.28 -14.86
C PHE A 117 9.82 15.17 -14.43
N TYR A 118 9.00 14.67 -15.32
CA TYR A 118 7.59 14.39 -15.06
C TYR A 118 7.38 12.88 -14.91
N TYR A 119 6.80 12.48 -13.79
CA TYR A 119 6.42 11.10 -13.53
C TYR A 119 4.90 11.00 -13.42
N GLY A 120 4.25 10.52 -14.47
CA GLY A 120 2.79 10.43 -14.53
C GLY A 120 2.32 9.74 -15.80
N GLY A 121 1.00 9.49 -15.89
CA GLY A 121 0.36 8.84 -17.02
C GLY A 121 0.97 7.48 -17.35
N ALA A 122 0.98 7.12 -18.63
CA ALA A 122 1.44 5.81 -19.10
C ALA A 122 2.88 5.44 -18.67
N THR A 123 3.77 6.42 -18.56
CA THR A 123 5.15 6.18 -18.11
C THR A 123 5.19 5.71 -16.67
N ALA A 124 4.46 6.38 -15.78
CA ALA A 124 4.40 6.02 -14.36
C ALA A 124 3.64 4.70 -14.14
N GLU A 125 2.55 4.48 -14.88
CA GLU A 125 1.81 3.21 -14.86
C GLU A 125 2.71 2.03 -15.28
N THR A 126 3.45 2.18 -16.38
CA THR A 126 4.36 1.14 -16.89
C THR A 126 5.49 0.86 -15.89
N HIS A 127 6.05 1.91 -15.29
CA HIS A 127 7.08 1.76 -14.26
C HIS A 127 6.52 1.06 -13.02
N THR A 128 5.35 1.48 -12.53
CA THR A 128 4.69 0.83 -11.39
C THR A 128 4.42 -0.65 -11.67
N ASN A 129 3.89 -1.00 -12.86
CA ASN A 129 3.67 -2.39 -13.26
C ASN A 129 4.98 -3.19 -13.27
N LYS A 130 6.08 -2.59 -13.79
CA LYS A 130 7.41 -3.22 -13.75
C LYS A 130 7.84 -3.53 -12.32
N MET A 131 7.67 -2.58 -11.39
CA MET A 131 8.03 -2.78 -9.98
C MET A 131 7.16 -3.86 -9.32
N VAL A 132 5.85 -3.89 -9.61
CA VAL A 132 4.95 -4.96 -9.13
C VAL A 132 5.43 -6.33 -9.62
N LYS A 133 5.76 -6.47 -10.91
CA LYS A 133 6.31 -7.73 -11.45
C LYS A 133 7.65 -8.12 -10.82
N MET A 134 8.48 -7.16 -10.49
CA MET A 134 9.74 -7.44 -9.78
C MET A 134 9.47 -7.97 -8.36
N ILE A 135 8.51 -7.38 -7.64
CA ILE A 135 8.07 -7.87 -6.32
C ILE A 135 7.54 -9.30 -6.45
N GLU A 136 6.68 -9.55 -7.43
CA GLU A 136 6.13 -10.90 -7.68
C GLU A 136 7.21 -11.91 -8.06
N SER A 137 8.23 -11.50 -8.82
CA SER A 137 9.36 -12.37 -9.19
C SER A 137 10.23 -12.77 -7.99
N MET A 138 10.13 -12.03 -6.88
CA MET A 138 10.75 -12.39 -5.60
C MET A 138 9.93 -13.45 -4.84
N GLY A 139 8.80 -13.96 -5.39
CA GLY A 139 7.89 -14.89 -4.74
C GLY A 139 6.85 -14.24 -3.82
N ILE A 140 6.76 -12.90 -3.80
CA ILE A 140 5.83 -12.14 -2.98
C ILE A 140 4.49 -12.01 -3.71
N GLN A 141 3.39 -12.38 -3.07
CA GLN A 141 2.05 -12.18 -3.63
C GLN A 141 1.64 -10.71 -3.48
N THR A 142 1.29 -10.07 -4.59
CA THR A 142 0.85 -8.67 -4.59
C THR A 142 -0.68 -8.58 -4.53
N LEU A 143 -1.17 -7.77 -3.59
CA LEU A 143 -2.56 -7.34 -3.47
C LEU A 143 -2.61 -5.82 -3.47
N ALA A 144 -3.37 -5.23 -4.36
CA ALA A 144 -3.52 -3.79 -4.43
C ALA A 144 -4.99 -3.39 -4.36
N TYR A 145 -5.29 -2.48 -3.45
CA TYR A 145 -6.63 -1.97 -3.25
C TYR A 145 -6.72 -0.52 -3.70
N PHE A 146 -7.58 -0.28 -4.69
CA PHE A 146 -7.99 1.05 -5.08
C PHE A 146 -9.08 1.53 -4.13
N VAL A 147 -8.76 2.50 -3.28
CA VAL A 147 -9.64 3.03 -2.25
C VAL A 147 -10.40 4.24 -2.80
N THR A 148 -11.72 4.18 -2.81
CA THR A 148 -12.58 5.27 -3.32
C THR A 148 -13.67 5.61 -2.31
N ASP A 149 -14.11 6.86 -2.27
CA ASP A 149 -15.24 7.37 -1.47
C ASP A 149 -16.50 7.64 -2.31
N TRP A 150 -16.45 7.29 -3.60
CA TRP A 150 -17.58 7.31 -4.52
C TRP A 150 -17.91 5.92 -5.06
N GLU A 151 -19.02 5.82 -5.76
CA GLU A 151 -19.47 4.57 -6.36
C GLU A 151 -18.41 3.97 -7.28
N ILE A 152 -18.13 2.70 -7.07
CA ILE A 152 -17.12 1.97 -7.83
C ILE A 152 -17.59 1.81 -9.27
N ASN A 153 -16.88 2.45 -10.19
CA ASN A 153 -17.01 2.24 -11.63
C ASN A 153 -15.76 1.52 -12.15
N GLU A 154 -15.87 0.23 -12.35
CA GLU A 154 -14.76 -0.60 -12.84
C GLU A 154 -14.30 -0.27 -14.26
N ASP A 155 -15.14 0.45 -15.03
CA ASP A 155 -14.84 0.90 -16.39
C ASP A 155 -14.29 2.33 -16.44
N SER A 156 -14.10 2.97 -15.29
CA SER A 156 -13.46 4.29 -15.23
C SER A 156 -12.01 4.24 -15.74
N SER A 157 -11.48 5.38 -16.18
CA SER A 157 -10.08 5.51 -16.61
C SER A 157 -9.13 5.08 -15.50
N ASP A 158 -9.44 5.47 -14.27
CA ASP A 158 -8.62 5.23 -13.08
C ASP A 158 -8.62 3.74 -12.68
N ALA A 159 -9.80 3.10 -12.70
CA ALA A 159 -9.92 1.68 -12.46
C ALA A 159 -9.16 0.86 -13.51
N ARG A 160 -9.24 1.25 -14.80
CA ARG A 160 -8.47 0.60 -15.86
C ARG A 160 -6.97 0.82 -15.71
N ALA A 161 -6.52 2.01 -15.33
CA ALA A 161 -5.12 2.30 -15.06
C ALA A 161 -4.60 1.45 -13.90
N PHE A 162 -5.37 1.37 -12.82
CA PHE A 162 -5.04 0.55 -11.66
C PHE A 162 -4.95 -0.95 -12.02
N LYS A 163 -5.90 -1.47 -12.79
CA LYS A 163 -5.85 -2.85 -13.29
C LYS A 163 -4.63 -3.11 -14.20
N ARG A 164 -4.20 -2.12 -15.00
CA ARG A 164 -2.95 -2.24 -15.80
C ARG A 164 -1.71 -2.34 -14.92
N MET A 165 -1.66 -1.61 -13.82
CA MET A 165 -0.52 -1.61 -12.90
C MET A 165 -0.41 -2.91 -12.10
N TYR A 166 -1.53 -3.42 -11.59
CA TYR A 166 -1.54 -4.50 -10.59
C TYR A 166 -2.13 -5.83 -11.10
N GLY A 167 -2.64 -5.87 -12.32
CA GLY A 167 -3.15 -7.08 -12.93
C GLY A 167 -4.19 -7.81 -12.06
N LYS A 168 -3.95 -9.09 -11.82
CA LYS A 168 -4.85 -9.95 -11.01
C LYS A 168 -4.92 -9.55 -9.52
N GLY A 169 -3.90 -8.86 -9.02
CA GLY A 169 -3.84 -8.36 -7.65
C GLY A 169 -4.70 -7.12 -7.40
N ALA A 170 -5.21 -6.47 -8.46
CA ALA A 170 -6.03 -5.27 -8.36
C ALA A 170 -7.42 -5.58 -7.77
N LYS A 171 -7.81 -4.84 -6.74
CA LYS A 171 -9.14 -4.88 -6.12
C LYS A 171 -9.67 -3.46 -5.98
N MET A 172 -10.97 -3.26 -6.24
CA MET A 172 -11.64 -1.99 -6.01
C MET A 172 -12.40 -2.06 -4.69
N ILE A 173 -12.21 -1.07 -3.82
CA ILE A 173 -12.85 -1.02 -2.51
C ILE A 173 -13.45 0.36 -2.28
N ASP A 174 -14.76 0.41 -2.03
CA ASP A 174 -15.43 1.56 -1.43
C ASP A 174 -15.00 1.67 0.05
N VAL A 175 -14.66 2.87 0.49
CA VAL A 175 -14.27 3.16 1.89
C VAL A 175 -15.31 2.66 2.90
N LYS A 176 -16.59 2.59 2.53
CA LYS A 176 -17.65 2.02 3.38
C LYS A 176 -17.48 0.52 3.60
N ASN A 177 -16.75 -0.15 2.73
CA ASN A 177 -16.52 -1.60 2.72
C ASN A 177 -15.06 -1.98 2.99
N VAL A 178 -14.25 -1.10 3.58
CA VAL A 178 -12.82 -1.33 3.85
C VAL A 178 -12.58 -2.58 4.71
N ASN A 179 -13.57 -3.06 5.44
CA ASN A 179 -13.55 -4.37 6.11
C ASN A 179 -13.30 -5.55 5.14
N GLN A 180 -13.46 -5.37 3.82
CA GLN A 180 -13.07 -6.35 2.81
C GLN A 180 -11.56 -6.63 2.81
N ILE A 181 -10.72 -5.65 3.17
CA ILE A 181 -9.27 -5.85 3.32
C ILE A 181 -9.02 -6.93 4.36
N THR A 182 -9.59 -6.75 5.55
CA THR A 182 -9.46 -7.72 6.65
C THR A 182 -10.04 -9.10 6.27
N LYS A 183 -11.18 -9.14 5.57
CA LYS A 183 -11.76 -10.41 5.09
C LYS A 183 -10.86 -11.11 4.08
N THR A 184 -10.30 -10.39 3.10
CA THR A 184 -9.39 -10.98 2.10
C THR A 184 -8.11 -11.48 2.76
N MET A 185 -7.54 -10.71 3.68
CA MET A 185 -6.35 -11.14 4.44
C MET A 185 -6.66 -12.39 5.28
N ASN A 186 -7.79 -12.42 5.99
CA ASN A 186 -8.19 -13.60 6.74
C ASN A 186 -8.39 -14.83 5.82
N GLN A 187 -8.98 -14.66 4.64
CA GLN A 187 -9.12 -15.76 3.68
C GLN A 187 -7.76 -16.30 3.22
N LEU A 188 -6.78 -15.42 2.98
CA LEU A 188 -5.43 -15.83 2.60
C LEU A 188 -4.70 -16.57 3.73
N PHE A 189 -4.93 -16.18 4.99
CA PHE A 189 -4.32 -16.83 6.16
C PHE A 189 -5.03 -18.13 6.57
N LEU A 190 -6.32 -18.30 6.24
CA LEU A 190 -7.11 -19.48 6.62
C LEU A 190 -7.16 -20.56 5.51
N GLN A 191 -6.65 -20.30 4.32
CA GLN A 191 -6.59 -21.27 3.22
C GLN A 191 -5.43 -22.27 3.34
N LYS A 192 -4.83 -22.37 4.55
CA LYS A 192 -3.77 -23.34 4.90
C LYS A 192 -4.25 -24.28 6.06
#